data_6cdeed003c2f1e0056b1c7b146f71814
#
_entry.id   6cdeed003c2f1e0056b1c7b146f71814
#
_cell.length_a   1.000
_cell.length_b   1.000
_cell.length_c   1.000
_cell.angle_alpha   90.00
_cell.angle_beta   90.00
_cell.angle_gamma   90.00
#
_symmetry.space_group_name_H-M   'P 1'
#
loop_
_entity.id
_entity.type
_entity.pdbx_description
1 polymer ?
#
loop_
_entity_poly.entity_id
_entity_poly.type
_entity_poly.pdbx_seq_one_letter_code
_entity_poly.pdbx_strand_id
1 'polypeptide(L)'
;LQSDWSLAFHGVNNDQLLCFSKTAESNAIVVVVNLDHRWKQSGWVDLDLTALGLKNNAPFIAHDLLTGAHYSWHGRGNSVALDPAVLPAHALRIEAAQPIAEILDARFG
;
A
#
# COMPACT_ATOMS: atom_id res chain seq x y z
N LEU A 1 18.24 -12.09 -13.17
CA LEU A 1 17.76 -11.58 -13.13
C LEU A 1 17.55 -10.36 -13.02
N GLN A 2 17.71 -9.86 -13.43
CA GLN A 2 17.44 -8.70 -13.29
C GLN A 2 16.11 -8.36 -13.05
N SER A 3 15.83 -7.50 -12.25
CA SER A 3 14.47 -7.40 -11.90
C SER A 3 13.76 -6.40 -12.78
N ASP A 4 12.53 -6.68 -13.09
CA ASP A 4 11.68 -5.79 -13.85
C ASP A 4 10.82 -4.91 -12.92
N TRP A 5 11.31 -4.63 -11.74
CA TRP A 5 10.61 -3.78 -10.79
C TRP A 5 10.54 -2.36 -11.28
N SER A 6 9.34 -1.78 -11.27
CA SER A 6 9.12 -0.37 -11.54
C SER A 6 8.93 0.37 -10.23
N LEU A 7 9.59 1.52 -10.12
CA LEU A 7 9.51 2.35 -8.93
C LEU A 7 8.66 3.57 -9.22
N ALA A 8 7.74 3.90 -8.33
CA ALA A 8 6.90 5.09 -8.43
C ALA A 8 6.81 5.76 -7.06
N PHE A 9 6.84 7.09 -7.05
CA PHE A 9 6.63 7.86 -5.84
C PHE A 9 5.20 8.36 -5.79
N HIS A 10 4.62 8.38 -4.59
CA HIS A 10 3.24 8.79 -4.38
C HIS A 10 3.21 10.02 -3.47
N GLY A 11 2.25 10.91 -3.70
CA GLY A 11 2.11 12.10 -2.91
C GLY A 11 1.65 11.81 -1.49
N VAL A 12 2.14 12.60 -0.56
CA VAL A 12 1.68 12.56 0.83
C VAL A 12 1.52 14.01 1.28
N ASN A 13 0.48 14.29 2.04
CA ASN A 13 0.23 15.65 2.51
C ASN A 13 1.03 16.01 3.77
N ASN A 14 2.09 15.28 4.05
CA ASN A 14 2.98 15.52 5.18
C ASN A 14 4.42 15.33 4.71
N ASP A 15 5.24 16.39 4.82
CA ASP A 15 6.62 16.40 4.36
C ASP A 15 7.52 15.42 5.10
N GLN A 16 7.12 14.96 6.27
CA GLN A 16 7.88 13.99 7.04
C GLN A 16 7.58 12.54 6.65
N LEU A 17 6.65 12.33 5.74
CA LEU A 17 6.32 11.00 5.26
C LEU A 17 6.72 10.85 3.81
N LEU A 18 7.37 9.74 3.49
CA LEU A 18 7.73 9.38 2.12
C LEU A 18 6.94 8.14 1.74
N CYS A 19 6.33 8.16 0.57
CA CYS A 19 5.59 7.02 0.06
C CYS A 19 6.07 6.67 -1.34
N PHE A 20 6.42 5.41 -1.56
CA PHE A 20 6.77 4.93 -2.88
C PHE A 20 6.29 3.50 -3.04
N SER A 21 6.24 3.04 -4.28
CA SER A 21 5.85 1.67 -4.57
C SER A 21 6.84 1.02 -5.51
N LYS A 22 6.90 -0.30 -5.42
CA LYS A 22 7.60 -1.14 -6.37
C LYS A 22 6.59 -2.13 -6.92
N THR A 23 6.57 -2.26 -8.24
CA THR A 23 5.68 -3.21 -8.90
C THR A 23 6.46 -4.09 -9.86
N ALA A 24 6.11 -5.35 -9.91
CA ALA A 24 6.68 -6.32 -10.85
C ALA A 24 5.61 -7.37 -11.13
N GLU A 25 5.24 -7.49 -12.40
CA GLU A 25 4.21 -8.43 -12.83
C GLU A 25 2.90 -8.19 -12.06
N SER A 26 2.49 -9.15 -11.24
CA SER A 26 1.25 -9.04 -10.46
C SER A 26 1.50 -8.61 -9.02
N ASN A 27 2.74 -8.27 -8.66
CA ASN A 27 3.10 -7.89 -7.31
C ASN A 27 3.25 -6.39 -7.19
N ALA A 28 2.67 -5.81 -6.15
CA ALA A 28 2.82 -4.39 -5.83
C ALA A 28 3.07 -4.25 -4.34
N ILE A 29 4.10 -3.50 -3.98
CA ILE A 29 4.45 -3.22 -2.60
C ILE A 29 4.53 -1.71 -2.45
N VAL A 30 3.77 -1.17 -1.50
CA VAL A 30 3.80 0.24 -1.14
C VAL A 30 4.59 0.39 0.15
N VAL A 31 5.56 1.28 0.14
CA VAL A 31 6.38 1.56 1.31
C VAL A 31 6.12 2.99 1.77
N VAL A 32 5.82 3.15 3.04
CA VAL A 32 5.65 4.46 3.66
C VAL A 32 6.66 4.56 4.79
N VAL A 33 7.44 5.63 4.79
CA VAL A 33 8.51 5.84 5.77
C VAL A 33 8.27 7.13 6.52
N ASN A 34 8.41 7.10 7.84
CA ASN A 34 8.44 8.31 8.65
C ASN A 34 9.88 8.79 8.72
N LEU A 35 10.14 9.96 8.12
CA LEU A 35 11.47 10.55 8.09
C LEU A 35 11.83 11.28 9.39
N ASP A 36 10.82 11.53 10.24
CA ASP A 36 11.02 12.13 11.55
C ASP A 36 11.27 11.02 12.56
N HIS A 37 12.48 10.92 13.05
CA HIS A 37 12.86 9.85 13.98
C HIS A 37 12.42 10.11 15.43
N ARG A 38 11.77 11.25 15.69
CA ARG A 38 11.37 11.63 17.05
C ARG A 38 9.87 11.52 17.29
N TRP A 39 9.07 11.93 16.31
CA TRP A 39 7.64 12.14 16.52
C TRP A 39 6.82 11.29 15.57
N LYS A 40 5.67 10.86 16.09
CA LYS A 40 4.67 10.22 15.26
C LYS A 40 4.22 11.19 14.18
N GLN A 41 4.16 10.69 12.96
CA GLN A 41 3.67 11.45 11.83
C GLN A 41 2.47 10.73 11.20
N SER A 42 1.48 11.50 10.82
CA SER A 42 0.32 10.96 10.12
C SER A 42 0.00 11.83 8.92
N GLY A 43 -0.67 11.24 7.96
CA GLY A 43 -1.04 11.97 6.76
C GLY A 43 -1.87 11.10 5.84
N TRP A 44 -2.22 11.68 4.69
CA TRP A 44 -2.94 11.00 3.64
C TRP A 44 -1.99 10.75 2.48
N VAL A 45 -1.89 9.50 2.06
CA VAL A 45 -1.14 9.16 0.85
C VAL A 45 -2.10 9.23 -0.33
N ASP A 46 -1.61 9.77 -1.44
CA ASP A 46 -2.35 9.84 -2.70
C ASP A 46 -1.72 8.84 -3.66
N LEU A 47 -2.32 7.65 -3.72
CA LEU A 47 -1.77 6.55 -4.49
C LEU A 47 -2.08 6.69 -5.97
N ASP A 48 -1.08 6.43 -6.80
CA ASP A 48 -1.30 6.28 -8.23
C ASP A 48 -1.79 4.86 -8.48
N LEU A 49 -3.10 4.70 -8.56
CA LEU A 49 -3.71 3.38 -8.69
C LEU A 49 -3.32 2.70 -10.00
N THR A 50 -3.11 3.47 -11.05
CA THR A 50 -2.68 2.91 -12.33
C THR A 50 -1.29 2.29 -12.20
N ALA A 51 -0.38 2.97 -11.50
CA ALA A 51 0.96 2.43 -11.27
C ALA A 51 0.93 1.15 -10.45
N LEU A 52 -0.09 1.00 -9.60
CA LEU A 52 -0.25 -0.20 -8.77
C LEU A 52 -1.04 -1.31 -9.47
N GLY A 53 -1.56 -1.05 -10.66
CA GLY A 53 -2.37 -2.02 -11.37
C GLY A 53 -3.78 -2.17 -10.82
N LEU A 54 -4.27 -1.15 -10.12
CA LEU A 54 -5.58 -1.17 -9.49
C LEU A 54 -6.58 -0.33 -10.29
N LYS A 55 -7.85 -0.73 -10.20
CA LYS A 55 -8.93 0.03 -10.80
C LYS A 55 -9.38 1.16 -9.87
N ASN A 56 -9.87 2.25 -10.45
CA ASN A 56 -10.40 3.35 -9.67
C ASN A 56 -11.54 2.89 -8.78
N ASN A 57 -11.54 3.36 -7.54
CA ASN A 57 -12.61 3.11 -6.56
C ASN A 57 -12.81 1.63 -6.22
N ALA A 58 -11.88 0.77 -6.61
CA ALA A 58 -11.96 -0.63 -6.20
C ALA A 58 -11.34 -0.78 -4.81
N PRO A 59 -11.98 -1.53 -3.91
CA PRO A 59 -11.35 -1.82 -2.62
C PRO A 59 -10.18 -2.77 -2.80
N PHE A 60 -9.20 -2.65 -1.92
CA PHE A 60 -8.06 -3.54 -1.93
C PHE A 60 -7.54 -3.71 -0.51
N ILE A 61 -6.74 -4.73 -0.32
CA ILE A 61 -6.14 -5.03 0.98
C ILE A 61 -4.68 -4.59 0.96
N ALA A 62 -4.29 -3.85 1.97
CA ALA A 62 -2.90 -3.49 2.21
C ALA A 62 -2.38 -4.38 3.35
N HIS A 63 -1.57 -5.36 3.02
CA HIS A 63 -1.04 -6.31 3.99
C HIS A 63 0.33 -5.85 4.45
N ASP A 64 0.45 -5.46 5.71
CA ASP A 64 1.70 -5.00 6.28
C ASP A 64 2.60 -6.21 6.52
N LEU A 65 3.68 -6.28 5.76
CA LEU A 65 4.62 -7.40 5.82
C LEU A 65 5.48 -7.37 7.09
N LEU A 66 5.54 -6.23 7.78
CA LEU A 66 6.35 -6.08 8.98
C LEU A 66 5.58 -6.46 10.24
N THR A 67 4.28 -6.23 10.27
CA THR A 67 3.45 -6.51 11.45
C THR A 67 2.45 -7.63 11.24
N GLY A 68 2.17 -7.98 9.99
CA GLY A 68 1.13 -8.96 9.65
C GLY A 68 -0.28 -8.38 9.63
N ALA A 69 -0.43 -7.09 9.89
CA ALA A 69 -1.74 -6.46 9.88
C ALA A 69 -2.28 -6.30 8.47
N HIS A 70 -3.60 -6.33 8.35
CA HIS A 70 -4.28 -6.11 7.08
C HIS A 70 -5.15 -4.87 7.20
N TYR A 71 -5.06 -3.99 6.20
CA TYR A 71 -5.87 -2.78 6.14
C TYR A 71 -6.75 -2.83 4.90
N SER A 72 -8.00 -2.47 5.07
CA SER A 72 -8.91 -2.33 3.93
C SER A 72 -8.81 -0.90 3.42
N TRP A 73 -8.20 -0.73 2.27
CA TRP A 73 -8.02 0.58 1.63
C TRP A 73 -8.94 0.70 0.43
N HIS A 74 -9.22 1.93 0.07
CA HIS A 74 -10.16 2.19 -1.02
C HIS A 74 -9.78 3.48 -1.71
N GLY A 75 -9.63 3.41 -3.03
CA GLY A 75 -9.35 4.59 -3.83
C GLY A 75 -7.94 5.11 -3.63
N ARG A 76 -7.72 6.35 -4.06
CA ARG A 76 -6.40 6.96 -4.08
C ARG A 76 -5.95 7.48 -2.73
N GLY A 77 -6.87 8.02 -1.95
CA GLY A 77 -6.57 8.67 -0.69
C GLY A 77 -6.74 7.72 0.49
N ASN A 78 -5.65 7.45 1.21
CA ASN A 78 -5.66 6.57 2.36
C ASN A 78 -4.81 7.17 3.47
N SER A 79 -5.27 7.03 4.71
CA SER A 79 -4.54 7.59 5.84
C SER A 79 -3.51 6.63 6.37
N VAL A 80 -2.38 7.17 6.80
CA VAL A 80 -1.31 6.40 7.44
C VAL A 80 -0.87 7.15 8.70
N ALA A 81 -0.35 6.40 9.67
CA ALA A 81 0.24 6.96 10.87
C ALA A 81 1.41 6.08 11.28
N LEU A 82 2.57 6.68 11.50
CA LEU A 82 3.79 5.97 11.84
C LEU A 82 4.44 6.61 13.05
N ASP A 83 4.59 5.81 14.10
CA ASP A 83 5.28 6.20 15.32
C ASP A 83 6.68 5.59 15.30
N PRO A 84 7.76 6.39 15.25
CA PRO A 84 9.11 5.86 15.15
C PRO A 84 9.51 5.03 16.37
N ALA A 85 8.86 5.23 17.51
CA ALA A 85 9.13 4.43 18.71
C ALA A 85 8.57 3.01 18.58
N VAL A 86 7.58 2.81 17.70
CA VAL A 86 6.96 1.51 17.47
C VAL A 86 7.43 0.92 16.15
N LEU A 87 7.24 1.66 15.06
CA LEU A 87 7.57 1.19 13.72
C LEU A 87 7.74 2.40 12.80
N PRO A 88 8.95 2.63 12.27
CA PRO A 88 9.20 3.82 11.45
C PRO A 88 8.70 3.70 10.01
N ALA A 89 8.25 2.53 9.60
CA ALA A 89 7.85 2.31 8.21
C ALA A 89 6.77 1.24 8.11
N HIS A 90 5.97 1.33 7.04
CA HIS A 90 5.10 0.27 6.58
C HIS A 90 5.62 -0.28 5.26
N ALA A 91 5.59 -1.58 5.09
CA ALA A 91 5.83 -2.24 3.81
C ALA A 91 4.57 -3.05 3.51
N LEU A 92 3.74 -2.51 2.62
CA LEU A 92 2.39 -3.01 2.41
C LEU A 92 2.31 -3.73 1.07
N ARG A 93 2.03 -5.03 1.11
CA ARG A 93 1.74 -5.76 -0.12
C ARG A 93 0.29 -5.50 -0.50
N ILE A 94 0.08 -5.07 -1.73
CA ILE A 94 -1.25 -4.71 -2.21
C ILE A 94 -1.89 -5.95 -2.81
N GLU A 95 -3.09 -6.27 -2.31
CA GLU A 95 -3.87 -7.42 -2.76
C GLU A 95 -5.24 -6.91 -3.17
N ALA A 96 -5.62 -7.17 -4.42
CA ALA A 96 -6.94 -6.79 -4.87
C ALA A 96 -7.98 -7.63 -4.12
N ALA A 97 -9.02 -6.96 -3.64
CA ALA A 97 -10.14 -7.67 -3.03
C ALA A 97 -10.88 -8.45 -4.11
N GLN A 98 -11.11 -9.74 -3.86
CA GLN A 98 -11.84 -10.56 -4.81
C GLN A 98 -13.34 -10.36 -4.65
N PRO A 99 -14.07 -10.21 -5.75
CA PRO A 99 -15.53 -10.22 -5.67
C PRO A 99 -16.04 -11.53 -5.11
N ILE A 100 -17.19 -11.47 -4.43
CA ILE A 100 -17.79 -12.66 -3.85
C ILE A 100 -18.08 -13.70 -4.93
N ALA A 101 -18.47 -13.27 -6.12
CA ALA A 101 -18.75 -14.19 -7.22
C ALA A 101 -17.52 -15.02 -7.60
N GLU A 102 -16.33 -14.42 -7.60
CA GLU A 102 -15.10 -15.15 -7.87
C GLU A 102 -14.78 -16.15 -6.77
N ILE A 103 -15.03 -15.76 -5.53
CA ILE A 103 -14.82 -16.66 -4.39
C ILE A 103 -15.75 -17.86 -4.51
N LEU A 104 -17.01 -17.65 -4.87
CA LEU A 104 -17.97 -18.73 -5.02
C LEU A 104 -17.58 -19.64 -6.19
N ASP A 105 -17.14 -19.07 -7.30
CA ASP A 105 -16.71 -19.86 -8.46
C ASP A 105 -15.50 -20.72 -8.11
N ALA A 106 -14.56 -20.19 -7.36
CA ALA A 106 -13.40 -20.93 -6.93
C ALA A 106 -13.79 -22.10 -6.01
N ARG A 107 -14.90 -21.96 -5.28
CA ARG A 107 -15.38 -22.96 -4.33
C ARG A 107 -16.21 -24.05 -5.00
N PHE A 108 -16.99 -23.69 -6.01
CA PHE A 108 -17.97 -24.60 -6.62
C PHE A 108 -17.65 -24.94 -8.07
N GLY A 109 -16.76 -24.25 -8.67
CA GLY A 109 -16.32 -24.52 -10.00
C GLY A 109 -15.05 -25.36 -10.04
#